data_12af92353d1e1dd4a7f849f55e3ff57c
#
_entry.id   12af92353d1e1dd4a7f849f55e3ff57c
#
_cell.length_a   1.000
_cell.length_b   1.000
_cell.length_c   1.000
_cell.angle_alpha   90.00
_cell.angle_beta   90.00
_cell.angle_gamma   90.00
#
_symmetry.space_group_name_H-M   'P 1'
#
loop_
_entity.id
_entity.type
_entity.pdbx_description
1 polymer ?
#
loop_
_entity_poly.entity_id
_entity_poly.type
_entity_poly.pdbx_seq_one_letter_code
_entity_poly.pdbx_strand_id
1 'polypeptide(L)'
;MNSLRSRLTLWYGLGFAVVAAAFIFLLHLTLESQLLEKACNKTYPDLPDWKLHDSLTEAEVHQIADGLLHAALLWLIPVVVLAVAGGYWLARQSLRPIASVNRQLAAKNPGNLGEPISLPELDDEFRDLVRQLNALLVRLDDSFEEMNNYAAKVAHELRTPLAIIRLKVEQAGERIAPELADELEGELHRLTHVIEQSLLIARAEQGRLMAMRSVFNLSNTVAEVVEDFQLLAAEQDRQFTLKSAPECWVSADPRHVRQITHALLTNALKHGSGDFTVRVRRCGEFAALVVSNRASGNSPSAAEPTLGLGLRVVAALLRLEPEMRLQRRQGGGYHVARLLVPLVEQPPIFNI
;
A
#
# COMPACT_ATOMS: atom_id res chain seq x y z
N MET A 1 -12.40 -0.69 20.57
CA MET A 1 -11.50 -1.25 21.60
C MET A 1 -11.27 -2.75 21.36
N ASN A 2 -10.60 -3.12 20.29
CA ASN A 2 -10.39 -4.55 19.91
C ASN A 2 -8.92 -4.86 19.66
N SER A 3 -7.99 -4.27 20.42
CA SER A 3 -6.60 -4.67 20.29
C SER A 3 -6.37 -5.96 21.07
N LEU A 4 -5.62 -6.90 20.50
CA LEU A 4 -5.20 -8.14 21.16
C LEU A 4 -4.61 -7.86 22.56
N ARG A 5 -3.94 -6.71 22.73
CA ARG A 5 -3.36 -6.21 23.97
C ARG A 5 -4.40 -6.02 25.07
N SER A 6 -5.51 -5.34 24.79
CA SER A 6 -6.55 -5.07 25.79
C SER A 6 -7.28 -6.34 26.21
N ARG A 7 -7.47 -7.30 25.30
CA ARG A 7 -8.08 -8.60 25.61
C ARG A 7 -7.15 -9.45 26.47
N LEU A 8 -5.86 -9.52 26.15
CA LEU A 8 -4.87 -10.29 26.89
C LEU A 8 -4.69 -9.77 28.32
N THR A 9 -4.51 -8.44 28.50
CA THR A 9 -4.41 -7.82 29.83
C THR A 9 -5.68 -7.99 30.64
N LEU A 10 -6.85 -7.94 30.02
CA LEU A 10 -8.12 -8.11 30.73
C LEU A 10 -8.29 -9.56 31.21
N TRP A 11 -7.95 -10.58 30.38
CA TRP A 11 -7.99 -11.97 30.76
C TRP A 11 -6.96 -12.33 31.85
N TYR A 12 -5.72 -11.85 31.75
CA TYR A 12 -4.71 -12.08 32.77
C TYR A 12 -5.04 -11.36 34.09
N GLY A 13 -5.54 -10.11 34.00
CA GLY A 13 -5.98 -9.36 35.18
C GLY A 13 -7.17 -10.03 35.88
N LEU A 14 -8.15 -10.49 35.13
CA LEU A 14 -9.30 -11.25 35.66
C LEU A 14 -8.86 -12.58 36.28
N GLY A 15 -8.00 -13.34 35.60
CA GLY A 15 -7.46 -14.58 36.11
C GLY A 15 -6.69 -14.39 37.42
N PHE A 16 -5.84 -13.36 37.50
CA PHE A 16 -5.12 -12.99 38.75
C PHE A 16 -6.07 -12.62 39.87
N ALA A 17 -7.10 -11.81 39.61
CA ALA A 17 -8.10 -11.42 40.57
C ALA A 17 -8.87 -12.64 41.16
N VAL A 18 -9.24 -13.58 40.28
CA VAL A 18 -9.94 -14.83 40.69
C VAL A 18 -9.04 -15.70 41.56
N VAL A 19 -7.78 -15.90 41.18
CA VAL A 19 -6.81 -16.69 41.95
C VAL A 19 -6.51 -16.04 43.28
N ALA A 20 -6.33 -14.72 43.31
CA ALA A 20 -6.08 -13.99 44.58
C ALA A 20 -7.29 -14.04 45.50
N ALA A 21 -8.50 -13.86 44.99
CA ALA A 21 -9.73 -13.99 45.77
C ALA A 21 -9.93 -15.40 46.35
N ALA A 22 -9.69 -16.44 45.52
CA ALA A 22 -9.73 -17.83 45.95
C ALA A 22 -8.70 -18.14 47.03
N PHE A 23 -7.50 -17.59 46.90
CA PHE A 23 -6.44 -17.74 47.91
C PHE A 23 -6.80 -17.07 49.24
N ILE A 24 -7.33 -15.83 49.22
CA ILE A 24 -7.80 -15.13 50.41
C ILE A 24 -8.92 -15.91 51.10
N PHE A 25 -9.88 -16.44 50.31
CA PHE A 25 -10.98 -17.23 50.83
C PHE A 25 -10.49 -18.52 51.51
N LEU A 26 -9.56 -19.24 50.86
CA LEU A 26 -8.95 -20.47 51.42
C LEU A 26 -8.16 -20.17 52.70
N LEU A 27 -7.42 -19.07 52.73
CA LEU A 27 -6.69 -18.59 53.92
C LEU A 27 -7.63 -18.27 55.06
N HIS A 28 -8.76 -17.63 54.79
CA HIS A 28 -9.80 -17.32 55.76
C HIS A 28 -10.36 -18.63 56.41
N LEU A 29 -10.75 -19.60 55.56
CA LEU A 29 -11.27 -20.87 56.07
C LEU A 29 -10.24 -21.64 56.91
N THR A 30 -8.98 -21.68 56.53
CA THR A 30 -7.92 -22.37 57.25
C THR A 30 -7.60 -21.67 58.57
N LEU A 31 -7.59 -20.32 58.58
CA LEU A 31 -7.32 -19.54 59.80
C LEU A 31 -8.46 -19.69 60.78
N GLU A 32 -9.70 -19.60 60.34
CA GLU A 32 -10.89 -19.75 61.14
C GLU A 32 -10.92 -21.13 61.81
N SER A 33 -10.70 -22.24 61.02
CA SER A 33 -10.65 -23.61 61.56
C SER A 33 -9.54 -23.81 62.60
N GLN A 34 -8.34 -23.26 62.37
CA GLN A 34 -7.22 -23.36 63.32
C GLN A 34 -7.44 -22.55 64.60
N LEU A 35 -8.07 -21.37 64.51
CA LEU A 35 -8.39 -20.55 65.66
C LEU A 35 -9.50 -21.18 66.52
N LEU A 36 -10.54 -21.75 65.89
CA LEU A 36 -11.61 -22.50 66.56
C LEU A 36 -11.10 -23.75 67.25
N GLU A 37 -10.22 -24.55 66.60
CA GLU A 37 -9.61 -25.72 67.21
C GLU A 37 -8.80 -25.37 68.44
N LYS A 38 -8.02 -24.26 68.40
CA LYS A 38 -7.29 -23.75 69.56
C LYS A 38 -8.17 -23.20 70.65
N ALA A 39 -9.30 -22.59 70.32
CA ALA A 39 -10.26 -22.10 71.29
C ALA A 39 -11.02 -23.25 71.97
N CYS A 40 -11.47 -24.25 71.24
CA CYS A 40 -12.17 -25.42 71.78
C CYS A 40 -11.29 -26.33 72.63
N ASN A 41 -9.99 -26.46 72.28
CA ASN A 41 -9.08 -27.40 73.00
C ASN A 41 -8.61 -26.90 74.39
N LYS A 42 -9.04 -25.69 74.80
CA LYS A 42 -8.69 -25.09 76.14
C LYS A 42 -9.86 -25.08 77.10
N THR A 43 -10.99 -25.70 76.80
CA THR A 43 -12.12 -25.84 77.72
C THR A 43 -11.92 -27.06 78.58
N TYR A 44 -11.62 -26.86 79.85
CA TYR A 44 -11.52 -27.95 80.85
C TYR A 44 -12.93 -28.41 81.24
N PRO A 45 -13.29 -29.72 81.02
CA PRO A 45 -14.62 -30.20 81.28
C PRO A 45 -15.09 -30.20 82.71
N ASP A 46 -14.13 -30.16 83.65
CA ASP A 46 -14.42 -30.25 85.06
C ASP A 46 -14.56 -28.91 85.81
N LEU A 47 -14.33 -27.76 85.16
CA LEU A 47 -14.43 -26.42 85.77
C LEU A 47 -15.05 -25.44 84.80
N PRO A 48 -16.37 -25.38 84.66
CA PRO A 48 -17.05 -24.57 83.61
C PRO A 48 -16.89 -23.06 83.78
N ASP A 49 -16.46 -22.55 84.89
CA ASP A 49 -16.31 -21.11 85.20
C ASP A 49 -14.85 -20.61 85.11
N TRP A 50 -13.89 -21.45 84.77
CA TRP A 50 -12.48 -21.02 84.64
C TRP A 50 -12.17 -20.72 83.18
N LYS A 51 -12.39 -19.50 82.78
CA LYS A 51 -11.80 -18.96 81.58
C LYS A 51 -10.32 -18.64 81.86
N LEU A 52 -9.40 -19.37 81.18
CA LEU A 52 -8.02 -18.88 81.10
C LEU A 52 -8.02 -17.45 80.61
N HIS A 53 -7.32 -16.55 81.29
CA HIS A 53 -7.29 -15.11 80.98
C HIS A 53 -6.87 -14.75 79.53
N ASP A 54 -6.48 -15.71 78.72
CA ASP A 54 -6.03 -15.61 77.32
C ASP A 54 -6.79 -16.50 76.33
N SER A 55 -7.93 -17.10 76.68
CA SER A 55 -8.72 -17.90 75.74
C SER A 55 -9.70 -17.03 74.96
N LEU A 56 -9.52 -16.96 73.67
CA LEU A 56 -10.50 -16.32 72.77
C LEU A 56 -11.85 -17.02 72.85
N THR A 57 -12.92 -16.27 73.00
CA THR A 57 -14.26 -16.81 72.84
C THR A 57 -14.57 -17.07 71.35
N GLU A 58 -15.50 -17.98 71.10
CA GLU A 58 -15.92 -18.32 69.73
C GLU A 58 -16.39 -17.06 68.93
N ALA A 59 -17.06 -16.13 69.60
CA ALA A 59 -17.50 -14.87 69.05
C ALA A 59 -16.32 -13.92 68.67
N GLU A 60 -15.26 -13.90 69.55
CA GLU A 60 -14.05 -13.11 69.26
C GLU A 60 -13.23 -13.69 68.11
N VAL A 61 -13.18 -15.04 67.96
CA VAL A 61 -12.54 -15.69 66.81
C VAL A 61 -13.22 -15.32 65.52
N HIS A 62 -14.55 -15.37 65.46
CA HIS A 62 -15.30 -14.95 64.28
C HIS A 62 -15.10 -13.46 63.97
N GLN A 63 -15.12 -12.60 64.98
CA GLN A 63 -14.91 -11.17 64.79
C GLN A 63 -13.49 -10.84 64.25
N ILE A 64 -12.45 -11.54 64.72
CA ILE A 64 -11.07 -11.41 64.23
C ILE A 64 -10.98 -11.95 62.81
N ALA A 65 -11.54 -13.11 62.50
CA ALA A 65 -11.53 -13.71 61.18
C ALA A 65 -12.23 -12.81 60.15
N ASP A 66 -13.41 -12.28 60.47
CA ASP A 66 -14.14 -11.34 59.61
C ASP A 66 -13.37 -10.04 59.43
N GLY A 67 -12.76 -9.48 60.47
CA GLY A 67 -11.91 -8.31 60.40
C GLY A 67 -10.72 -8.49 59.43
N LEU A 68 -10.07 -9.66 59.51
CA LEU A 68 -8.95 -10.02 58.60
C LEU A 68 -9.45 -10.20 57.15
N LEU A 69 -10.62 -10.80 56.96
CA LEU A 69 -11.21 -10.97 55.63
C LEU A 69 -11.51 -9.59 55.00
N HIS A 70 -12.14 -8.70 55.72
CA HIS A 70 -12.43 -7.35 55.25
C HIS A 70 -11.13 -6.57 54.91
N ALA A 71 -10.11 -6.65 55.75
CA ALA A 71 -8.82 -6.04 55.48
C ALA A 71 -8.14 -6.63 54.24
N ALA A 72 -8.18 -7.97 54.08
CA ALA A 72 -7.62 -8.66 52.92
C ALA A 72 -8.34 -8.29 51.61
N LEU A 73 -9.66 -8.21 51.65
CA LEU A 73 -10.45 -7.76 50.50
C LEU A 73 -10.18 -6.29 50.12
N LEU A 74 -9.97 -5.42 51.10
CA LEU A 74 -9.66 -4.02 50.85
C LEU A 74 -8.28 -3.87 50.19
N TRP A 75 -7.28 -4.65 50.63
CA TRP A 75 -5.94 -4.68 50.02
C TRP A 75 -5.91 -5.40 48.65
N LEU A 76 -6.86 -6.25 48.32
CA LEU A 76 -6.96 -6.95 47.04
C LEU A 76 -7.14 -5.94 45.89
N ILE A 77 -7.92 -4.86 46.09
CA ILE A 77 -8.19 -3.86 45.06
C ILE A 77 -6.90 -3.21 44.52
N PRO A 78 -6.04 -2.59 45.35
CA PRO A 78 -4.80 -1.98 44.86
C PRO A 78 -3.83 -2.99 44.24
N VAL A 79 -3.78 -4.23 44.75
CA VAL A 79 -2.93 -5.29 44.18
C VAL A 79 -3.40 -5.68 42.77
N VAL A 80 -4.70 -5.86 42.56
CA VAL A 80 -5.27 -6.15 41.25
C VAL A 80 -5.04 -5.00 40.26
N VAL A 81 -5.23 -3.75 40.73
CA VAL A 81 -4.97 -2.56 39.88
C VAL A 81 -3.50 -2.50 39.46
N LEU A 82 -2.58 -2.75 40.38
CA LEU A 82 -1.13 -2.78 40.12
C LEU A 82 -0.76 -3.92 39.14
N ALA A 83 -1.33 -5.12 39.32
CA ALA A 83 -1.10 -6.26 38.44
C ALA A 83 -1.60 -6.01 37.00
N VAL A 84 -2.80 -5.42 36.86
CA VAL A 84 -3.36 -5.05 35.56
C VAL A 84 -2.53 -3.95 34.90
N ALA A 85 -2.16 -2.91 35.64
CA ALA A 85 -1.35 -1.80 35.12
C ALA A 85 0.05 -2.28 34.69
N GLY A 86 0.69 -3.10 35.52
CA GLY A 86 2.01 -3.70 35.24
C GLY A 86 1.95 -4.65 34.02
N GLY A 87 0.95 -5.52 33.97
CA GLY A 87 0.72 -6.43 32.84
C GLY A 87 0.46 -5.66 31.52
N TYR A 88 -0.32 -4.57 31.58
CA TYR A 88 -0.54 -3.71 30.41
C TYR A 88 0.75 -3.02 29.95
N TRP A 89 1.53 -2.50 30.90
CA TRP A 89 2.80 -1.86 30.58
C TRP A 89 3.79 -2.85 29.94
N LEU A 90 3.92 -4.04 30.52
CA LEU A 90 4.79 -5.10 30.01
C LEU A 90 4.35 -5.56 28.61
N ALA A 91 3.06 -5.82 28.41
CA ALA A 91 2.51 -6.20 27.12
C ALA A 91 2.72 -5.11 26.06
N ARG A 92 2.61 -3.83 26.45
CA ARG A 92 2.87 -2.71 25.55
C ARG A 92 4.35 -2.65 25.14
N GLN A 93 5.24 -2.90 26.06
CA GLN A 93 6.69 -2.88 25.82
C GLN A 93 7.11 -4.04 24.91
N SER A 94 6.68 -5.26 25.21
CA SER A 94 7.00 -6.47 24.45
C SER A 94 6.42 -6.47 23.02
N LEU A 95 5.31 -5.76 22.78
CA LEU A 95 4.69 -5.69 21.45
C LEU A 95 5.10 -4.47 20.59
N ARG A 96 5.91 -3.55 21.15
CA ARG A 96 6.43 -2.39 20.40
C ARG A 96 7.29 -2.80 19.17
N PRO A 97 8.21 -3.76 19.27
CA PRO A 97 9.01 -4.19 18.14
C PRO A 97 8.17 -4.69 16.96
N ILE A 98 7.13 -5.48 17.23
CA ILE A 98 6.21 -5.99 16.18
C ILE A 98 5.53 -4.83 15.43
N ALA A 99 5.08 -3.81 16.16
CA ALA A 99 4.43 -2.66 15.52
C ALA A 99 5.39 -1.86 14.64
N SER A 100 6.68 -1.81 14.98
CA SER A 100 7.70 -1.12 14.19
C SER A 100 8.10 -1.93 12.96
N VAL A 101 8.29 -3.26 13.08
CA VAL A 101 8.49 -4.16 11.93
C VAL A 101 7.34 -4.04 10.94
N ASN A 102 6.09 -4.12 11.43
CA ASN A 102 4.91 -4.02 10.56
C ASN A 102 4.83 -2.68 9.83
N ARG A 103 5.22 -1.57 10.48
CA ARG A 103 5.26 -0.24 9.85
C ARG A 103 6.33 -0.15 8.78
N GLN A 104 7.55 -0.65 9.05
CA GLN A 104 8.63 -0.68 8.06
C GLN A 104 8.28 -1.59 6.89
N LEU A 105 7.68 -2.75 7.16
CA LEU A 105 7.22 -3.68 6.12
C LEU A 105 6.11 -3.07 5.25
N ALA A 106 5.15 -2.35 5.86
CA ALA A 106 4.09 -1.65 5.12
C ALA A 106 4.60 -0.50 4.24
N ALA A 107 5.79 0.04 4.54
CA ALA A 107 6.45 1.06 3.73
C ALA A 107 7.32 0.47 2.60
N LYS A 108 7.50 -0.86 2.56
CA LYS A 108 8.28 -1.52 1.52
C LYS A 108 7.53 -1.56 0.20
N ASN A 109 8.24 -1.23 -0.85
CA ASN A 109 7.81 -1.30 -2.24
C ASN A 109 8.90 -2.00 -3.05
N PRO A 110 8.64 -2.43 -4.29
CA PRO A 110 9.64 -3.09 -5.12
C PRO A 110 10.95 -2.30 -5.31
N GLY A 111 10.93 -0.96 -5.17
CA GLY A 111 12.11 -0.11 -5.31
C GLY A 111 12.99 0.00 -4.06
N ASN A 112 12.51 -0.46 -2.88
CA ASN A 112 13.25 -0.38 -1.62
C ASN A 112 13.26 -1.70 -0.82
N LEU A 113 13.03 -2.84 -1.49
CA LEU A 113 13.03 -4.17 -0.87
C LEU A 113 14.40 -4.52 -0.27
N GLY A 114 15.49 -4.18 -0.95
CA GLY A 114 16.85 -4.45 -0.50
C GLY A 114 17.30 -3.68 0.75
N GLU A 115 16.60 -2.62 1.15
CA GLU A 115 16.87 -1.93 2.41
C GLU A 115 16.50 -2.82 3.60
N PRO A 116 17.39 -3.10 4.57
CA PRO A 116 17.07 -3.96 5.69
C PRO A 116 16.09 -3.29 6.67
N ILE A 117 15.19 -4.08 7.24
CA ILE A 117 14.41 -3.68 8.41
C ILE A 117 15.38 -3.66 9.59
N SER A 118 15.54 -2.49 10.21
CA SER A 118 16.45 -2.27 11.34
C SER A 118 15.66 -1.91 12.59
N LEU A 119 16.03 -2.55 13.70
CA LEU A 119 15.49 -2.27 15.03
C LEU A 119 16.68 -2.23 16.03
N PRO A 120 16.89 -1.12 16.72
CA PRO A 120 18.08 -0.93 17.57
C PRO A 120 18.10 -1.79 18.85
N GLU A 121 16.93 -2.19 19.34
CA GLU A 121 16.80 -2.98 20.59
C GLU A 121 15.84 -4.14 20.34
N LEU A 122 16.38 -5.35 20.20
CA LEU A 122 15.62 -6.59 19.99
C LEU A 122 16.09 -7.68 20.96
N ASP A 123 15.13 -8.37 21.55
CA ASP A 123 15.36 -9.67 22.17
C ASP A 123 15.85 -10.67 21.12
N ASP A 124 16.59 -11.69 21.53
CA ASP A 124 17.26 -12.62 20.61
C ASP A 124 16.28 -13.34 19.67
N GLU A 125 15.10 -13.70 20.15
CA GLU A 125 14.04 -14.35 19.38
C GLU A 125 13.49 -13.44 18.26
N PHE A 126 13.32 -12.16 18.55
CA PHE A 126 12.90 -11.16 17.54
C PHE A 126 14.01 -10.86 16.52
N ARG A 127 15.27 -10.90 16.96
CA ARG A 127 16.42 -10.66 16.07
C ARG A 127 16.51 -11.73 14.99
N ASP A 128 16.26 -12.99 15.35
CA ASP A 128 16.26 -14.10 14.39
C ASP A 128 15.09 -13.99 13.40
N LEU A 129 13.90 -13.61 13.86
CA LEU A 129 12.75 -13.36 13.00
C LEU A 129 13.05 -12.23 11.98
N VAL A 130 13.60 -11.11 12.45
CA VAL A 130 13.94 -9.97 11.57
C VAL A 130 15.05 -10.35 10.59
N ARG A 131 16.03 -11.16 11.01
CA ARG A 131 17.09 -11.69 10.12
C ARG A 131 16.51 -12.57 9.00
N GLN A 132 15.60 -13.49 9.33
CA GLN A 132 14.92 -14.33 8.33
C GLN A 132 14.05 -13.49 7.39
N LEU A 133 13.33 -12.51 7.92
CA LEU A 133 12.52 -11.59 7.11
C LEU A 133 13.38 -10.78 6.16
N ASN A 134 14.50 -10.23 6.61
CA ASN A 134 15.46 -9.52 5.76
C ASN A 134 16.05 -10.44 4.68
N ALA A 135 16.38 -11.68 5.02
CA ALA A 135 16.84 -12.67 4.03
C ALA A 135 15.79 -12.98 2.96
N LEU A 136 14.50 -13.03 3.32
CA LEU A 136 13.40 -13.19 2.37
C LEU A 136 13.23 -11.95 1.49
N LEU A 137 13.35 -10.75 2.05
CA LEU A 137 13.27 -9.49 1.30
C LEU A 137 14.40 -9.38 0.27
N VAL A 138 15.63 -9.76 0.64
CA VAL A 138 16.77 -9.79 -0.30
C VAL A 138 16.52 -10.79 -1.42
N ARG A 139 16.07 -12.02 -1.12
CA ARG A 139 15.76 -13.01 -2.17
C ARG A 139 14.65 -12.53 -3.10
N LEU A 140 13.67 -11.82 -2.57
CA LEU A 140 12.59 -11.25 -3.36
C LEU A 140 13.13 -10.13 -4.28
N ASP A 141 14.01 -9.27 -3.77
CA ASP A 141 14.67 -8.22 -4.56
C ASP A 141 15.54 -8.82 -5.68
N ASP A 142 16.34 -9.83 -5.37
CA ASP A 142 17.16 -10.57 -6.35
C ASP A 142 16.27 -11.19 -7.46
N SER A 143 15.14 -11.80 -7.07
CA SER A 143 14.18 -12.38 -8.03
C SER A 143 13.55 -11.34 -8.94
N PHE A 144 13.22 -10.17 -8.42
CA PHE A 144 12.74 -9.04 -9.23
C PHE A 144 13.83 -8.52 -10.17
N GLU A 145 15.07 -8.47 -9.70
CA GLU A 145 16.20 -8.07 -10.55
C GLU A 145 16.43 -9.04 -11.70
N GLU A 146 16.44 -10.34 -11.43
CA GLU A 146 16.59 -11.38 -12.44
C GLU A 146 15.46 -11.33 -13.48
N MET A 147 14.20 -11.20 -13.03
CA MET A 147 13.05 -11.07 -13.93
C MET A 147 13.15 -9.82 -14.83
N ASN A 148 13.66 -8.71 -14.28
CA ASN A 148 13.87 -7.47 -15.03
C ASN A 148 14.92 -7.61 -16.11
N ASN A 149 16.05 -8.21 -15.73
CA ASN A 149 17.16 -8.48 -16.65
C ASN A 149 16.72 -9.45 -17.76
N TYR A 150 15.94 -10.47 -17.41
CA TYR A 150 15.34 -11.40 -18.39
C TYR A 150 14.41 -10.68 -19.36
N ALA A 151 13.45 -9.86 -18.85
CA ALA A 151 12.53 -9.11 -19.70
C ALA A 151 13.27 -8.14 -20.65
N ALA A 152 14.30 -7.44 -20.13
CA ALA A 152 15.14 -6.56 -20.95
C ALA A 152 15.89 -7.32 -22.04
N LYS A 153 16.44 -8.49 -21.71
CA LYS A 153 17.16 -9.36 -22.65
C LYS A 153 16.21 -9.89 -23.75
N VAL A 154 15.04 -10.40 -23.34
CA VAL A 154 14.02 -10.89 -24.31
C VAL A 154 13.60 -9.79 -25.28
N ALA A 155 13.33 -8.58 -24.75
CA ALA A 155 12.97 -7.45 -25.61
C ALA A 155 14.09 -7.08 -26.60
N HIS A 156 15.34 -7.12 -26.15
CA HIS A 156 16.49 -6.87 -27.03
C HIS A 156 16.66 -7.97 -28.09
N GLU A 157 16.53 -9.23 -27.69
CA GLU A 157 16.64 -10.38 -28.62
C GLU A 157 15.47 -10.47 -29.59
N LEU A 158 14.28 -9.93 -29.25
CA LEU A 158 13.16 -9.84 -30.17
C LEU A 158 13.27 -8.66 -31.15
N ARG A 159 13.85 -7.54 -30.73
CA ARG A 159 14.01 -6.36 -31.60
C ARG A 159 14.90 -6.66 -32.82
N THR A 160 15.95 -7.44 -32.64
CA THR A 160 16.89 -7.79 -33.72
C THR A 160 16.23 -8.58 -34.85
N PRO A 161 15.52 -9.73 -34.63
CA PRO A 161 14.85 -10.45 -35.70
C PRO A 161 13.74 -9.62 -36.35
N LEU A 162 13.01 -8.80 -35.57
CA LEU A 162 11.99 -7.92 -36.14
C LEU A 162 12.61 -6.88 -37.10
N ALA A 163 13.75 -6.28 -36.72
CA ALA A 163 14.49 -5.37 -37.60
C ALA A 163 14.99 -6.06 -38.87
N ILE A 164 15.47 -7.32 -38.76
CA ILE A 164 15.89 -8.11 -39.93
C ILE A 164 14.69 -8.43 -40.87
N ILE A 165 13.53 -8.79 -40.29
CA ILE A 165 12.32 -9.05 -41.08
C ILE A 165 11.88 -7.78 -41.79
N ARG A 166 11.87 -6.63 -41.07
CA ARG A 166 11.56 -5.33 -41.67
C ARG A 166 12.48 -5.01 -42.86
N LEU A 167 13.80 -5.15 -42.65
CA LEU A 167 14.78 -4.92 -43.71
C LEU A 167 14.57 -5.84 -44.91
N LYS A 168 14.17 -7.11 -44.67
CA LYS A 168 13.86 -8.05 -45.77
C LYS A 168 12.60 -7.67 -46.52
N VAL A 169 11.58 -7.15 -45.83
CA VAL A 169 10.36 -6.63 -46.48
C VAL A 169 10.69 -5.39 -47.32
N GLU A 170 11.46 -4.45 -46.76
CA GLU A 170 11.95 -3.28 -47.51
C GLU A 170 12.81 -3.66 -48.74
N GLN A 171 13.71 -4.65 -48.60
CA GLN A 171 14.57 -5.14 -49.71
C GLN A 171 13.82 -5.93 -50.76
N ALA A 172 12.71 -6.57 -50.41
CA ALA A 172 11.89 -7.31 -51.36
C ALA A 172 11.19 -6.38 -52.39
N GLY A 173 10.96 -5.10 -52.00
CA GLY A 173 10.48 -4.04 -52.89
C GLY A 173 9.38 -4.50 -53.86
N GLU A 174 9.58 -4.28 -55.18
CA GLU A 174 8.62 -4.66 -56.23
C GLU A 174 8.33 -6.18 -56.36
N ARG A 175 9.03 -7.05 -55.60
CA ARG A 175 8.79 -8.50 -55.60
C ARG A 175 7.63 -8.92 -54.71
N ILE A 176 7.17 -8.04 -53.85
CA ILE A 176 6.02 -8.23 -52.98
C ILE A 176 4.95 -7.23 -53.41
N ALA A 177 3.68 -7.62 -53.40
CA ALA A 177 2.60 -6.68 -53.64
C ALA A 177 2.68 -5.53 -52.62
N PRO A 178 2.59 -4.25 -53.03
CA PRO A 178 2.74 -3.10 -52.13
C PRO A 178 1.83 -3.18 -50.92
N GLU A 179 0.60 -3.65 -51.09
CA GLU A 179 -0.39 -3.82 -50.04
C GLU A 179 0.08 -4.81 -48.96
N LEU A 180 0.77 -5.91 -49.37
CA LEU A 180 1.30 -6.92 -48.44
C LEU A 180 2.55 -6.38 -47.69
N ALA A 181 3.37 -5.56 -48.37
CA ALA A 181 4.52 -4.93 -47.75
C ALA A 181 4.08 -3.97 -46.66
N ASP A 182 3.09 -3.11 -46.91
CA ASP A 182 2.52 -2.17 -45.97
C ASP A 182 1.87 -2.88 -44.76
N GLU A 183 1.14 -4.00 -45.03
CA GLU A 183 0.52 -4.81 -43.97
C GLU A 183 1.60 -5.45 -43.06
N LEU A 184 2.67 -6.01 -43.61
CA LEU A 184 3.77 -6.61 -42.88
C LEU A 184 4.55 -5.56 -42.05
N GLU A 185 4.82 -4.39 -42.60
CA GLU A 185 5.45 -3.28 -41.88
C GLU A 185 4.57 -2.82 -40.73
N GLY A 186 3.26 -2.70 -40.94
CA GLY A 186 2.30 -2.35 -39.91
C GLY A 186 2.30 -3.34 -38.74
N GLU A 187 2.30 -4.66 -39.02
CA GLU A 187 2.34 -5.69 -37.99
C GLU A 187 3.70 -5.75 -37.28
N LEU A 188 4.83 -5.52 -37.95
CA LEU A 188 6.15 -5.44 -37.33
C LEU A 188 6.27 -4.24 -36.39
N HIS A 189 5.75 -3.09 -36.79
CA HIS A 189 5.67 -1.91 -35.94
C HIS A 189 4.81 -2.17 -34.70
N ARG A 190 3.67 -2.82 -34.89
CA ARG A 190 2.76 -3.19 -33.82
C ARG A 190 3.42 -4.13 -32.80
N LEU A 191 4.11 -5.18 -33.25
CA LEU A 191 4.83 -6.13 -32.39
C LEU A 191 5.93 -5.44 -31.59
N THR A 192 6.74 -4.60 -32.25
CA THR A 192 7.80 -3.81 -31.58
C THR A 192 7.21 -2.94 -30.49
N HIS A 193 6.12 -2.24 -30.77
CA HIS A 193 5.43 -1.38 -29.82
C HIS A 193 4.88 -2.16 -28.61
N VAL A 194 4.27 -3.34 -28.82
CA VAL A 194 3.77 -4.21 -27.76
C VAL A 194 4.91 -4.67 -26.84
N ILE A 195 6.05 -5.06 -27.40
CA ILE A 195 7.24 -5.48 -26.64
C ILE A 195 7.76 -4.32 -25.77
N GLU A 196 7.90 -3.13 -26.35
CA GLU A 196 8.39 -1.94 -25.64
C GLU A 196 7.45 -1.50 -24.52
N GLN A 197 6.14 -1.50 -24.77
CA GLN A 197 5.15 -1.19 -23.73
C GLN A 197 5.12 -2.24 -22.62
N SER A 198 5.25 -3.52 -22.94
CA SER A 198 5.29 -4.58 -21.93
C SER A 198 6.53 -4.47 -21.03
N LEU A 199 7.68 -4.16 -21.62
CA LEU A 199 8.92 -3.93 -20.89
C LEU A 199 8.83 -2.70 -20.00
N LEU A 200 8.22 -1.61 -20.48
CA LEU A 200 8.02 -0.41 -19.69
C LEU A 200 7.12 -0.68 -18.47
N ILE A 201 6.00 -1.41 -18.67
CA ILE A 201 5.11 -1.79 -17.58
C ILE A 201 5.88 -2.62 -16.54
N ALA A 202 6.64 -3.63 -16.98
CA ALA A 202 7.42 -4.48 -16.08
C ALA A 202 8.40 -3.66 -15.23
N ARG A 203 9.14 -2.72 -15.84
CA ARG A 203 10.09 -1.84 -15.14
C ARG A 203 9.41 -0.87 -14.17
N ALA A 204 8.25 -0.32 -14.56
CA ALA A 204 7.50 0.62 -13.72
C ALA A 204 6.86 -0.09 -12.52
N GLU A 205 6.30 -1.29 -12.70
CA GLU A 205 5.70 -2.10 -11.63
C GLU A 205 6.74 -2.53 -10.59
N GLN A 206 8.00 -2.63 -10.97
CA GLN A 206 9.11 -2.96 -10.09
C GLN A 206 9.71 -1.74 -9.36
N GLY A 207 9.19 -0.53 -9.59
CA GLY A 207 9.66 0.70 -8.93
C GLY A 207 11.10 1.10 -9.31
N ARG A 208 11.68 0.50 -10.36
CA ARG A 208 13.06 0.77 -10.83
C ARG A 208 13.16 1.85 -11.89
N LEU A 209 12.03 2.33 -12.39
CA LEU A 209 11.97 3.53 -13.21
C LEU A 209 11.95 4.76 -12.30
N MET A 210 12.97 5.58 -12.40
CA MET A 210 12.99 6.88 -11.73
C MET A 210 12.45 7.96 -12.67
N ALA A 211 11.49 8.76 -12.20
CA ALA A 211 11.05 9.94 -12.93
C ALA A 211 12.14 11.01 -12.87
N MET A 212 12.62 11.47 -14.02
CA MET A 212 13.53 12.61 -14.13
C MET A 212 12.70 13.89 -14.31
N ARG A 213 12.18 14.40 -13.20
CA ARG A 213 11.35 15.59 -13.20
C ARG A 213 12.12 16.82 -13.64
N SER A 214 11.52 17.59 -14.50
CA SER A 214 11.99 18.88 -14.94
C SER A 214 10.81 19.83 -15.12
N VAL A 215 11.09 21.13 -15.18
CA VAL A 215 10.08 22.15 -15.48
C VAL A 215 10.05 22.37 -16.99
N PHE A 216 8.87 22.16 -17.61
CA PHE A 216 8.69 22.30 -19.05
C PHE A 216 7.29 22.83 -19.38
N ASN A 217 7.10 23.29 -20.64
CA ASN A 217 5.80 23.76 -21.10
C ASN A 217 4.96 22.59 -21.63
N LEU A 218 3.91 22.24 -20.90
CA LEU A 218 2.97 21.16 -21.25
C LEU A 218 2.32 21.39 -22.62
N SER A 219 2.02 22.64 -22.96
CA SER A 219 1.36 23.00 -24.23
C SER A 219 2.23 22.65 -25.42
N ASN A 220 3.53 22.92 -25.34
CA ASN A 220 4.48 22.59 -26.41
C ASN A 220 4.64 21.06 -26.54
N THR A 221 4.83 20.36 -25.42
CA THR A 221 4.97 18.89 -25.42
C THR A 221 3.72 18.20 -26.00
N VAL A 222 2.53 18.70 -25.67
CA VAL A 222 1.28 18.17 -26.22
C VAL A 222 1.15 18.49 -27.71
N ALA A 223 1.52 19.72 -28.15
CA ALA A 223 1.47 20.11 -29.55
C ALA A 223 2.34 19.22 -30.43
N GLU A 224 3.59 18.92 -30.02
CA GLU A 224 4.49 18.01 -30.71
C GLU A 224 3.87 16.62 -30.93
N VAL A 225 3.25 16.04 -29.91
CA VAL A 225 2.59 14.72 -30.04
C VAL A 225 1.35 14.79 -30.91
N VAL A 226 0.63 15.90 -30.86
CA VAL A 226 -0.61 16.12 -31.61
C VAL A 226 -0.36 16.23 -33.11
N GLU A 227 0.77 16.80 -33.55
CA GLU A 227 1.12 16.90 -34.98
C GLU A 227 1.11 15.53 -35.66
N ASP A 228 1.71 14.51 -35.05
CA ASP A 228 1.71 13.15 -35.58
C ASP A 228 0.28 12.57 -35.69
N PHE A 229 -0.57 12.86 -34.70
CA PHE A 229 -1.95 12.36 -34.68
C PHE A 229 -2.91 13.11 -35.62
N GLN A 230 -2.59 14.37 -35.97
CA GLN A 230 -3.38 15.10 -36.98
C GLN A 230 -3.32 14.43 -38.37
N LEU A 231 -2.13 13.97 -38.75
CA LEU A 231 -1.96 13.22 -40.02
C LEU A 231 -2.76 11.92 -40.00
N LEU A 232 -2.61 11.12 -38.91
CA LEU A 232 -3.34 9.85 -38.74
C LEU A 232 -4.87 10.01 -38.70
N ALA A 233 -5.35 11.13 -38.13
CA ALA A 233 -6.78 11.43 -38.12
C ALA A 233 -7.30 11.82 -39.48
N ALA A 234 -6.54 12.61 -40.24
CA ALA A 234 -6.90 13.02 -41.59
C ALA A 234 -7.01 11.81 -42.56
N GLU A 235 -6.15 10.79 -42.43
CA GLU A 235 -6.24 9.54 -43.16
C GLU A 235 -7.55 8.76 -42.92
N GLN A 236 -8.18 9.01 -41.75
CA GLN A 236 -9.45 8.38 -41.35
C GLN A 236 -10.66 9.31 -41.53
N ASP A 237 -10.55 10.39 -42.28
CA ASP A 237 -11.59 11.42 -42.49
C ASP A 237 -12.13 11.99 -41.15
N ARG A 238 -11.28 12.12 -40.12
CA ARG A 238 -11.65 12.61 -38.80
C ARG A 238 -11.01 13.97 -38.54
N GLN A 239 -11.80 14.89 -37.97
CA GLN A 239 -11.27 16.20 -37.55
C GLN A 239 -10.65 16.14 -36.15
N PHE A 240 -9.50 16.77 -36.06
CA PHE A 240 -8.77 16.95 -34.84
C PHE A 240 -8.72 18.42 -34.46
N THR A 241 -9.15 18.74 -33.24
CA THR A 241 -9.10 20.12 -32.74
C THR A 241 -8.19 20.21 -31.53
N LEU A 242 -7.08 20.97 -31.65
CA LEU A 242 -6.24 21.33 -30.51
C LEU A 242 -6.62 22.72 -30.00
N LYS A 243 -6.93 22.85 -28.69
CA LYS A 243 -7.13 24.11 -27.99
C LYS A 243 -6.14 24.16 -26.82
N SER A 244 -5.06 24.89 -26.98
CA SER A 244 -4.01 24.98 -25.97
C SER A 244 -3.94 26.37 -25.38
N ALA A 245 -3.87 26.46 -24.04
CA ALA A 245 -3.53 27.69 -23.36
C ALA A 245 -2.01 27.94 -23.50
N PRO A 246 -1.57 29.17 -23.82
CA PRO A 246 -0.17 29.47 -23.80
C PRO A 246 0.40 29.30 -22.40
N GLU A 247 1.68 28.96 -22.29
CA GLU A 247 2.42 28.99 -21.04
C GLU A 247 1.85 28.15 -19.88
N CYS A 248 1.60 26.86 -20.11
CA CYS A 248 1.34 25.89 -19.05
C CYS A 248 2.64 25.23 -18.57
N TRP A 249 3.37 25.89 -17.66
CA TRP A 249 4.59 25.35 -17.08
C TRP A 249 4.26 24.32 -16.00
N VAL A 250 4.85 23.12 -16.09
CA VAL A 250 4.57 21.99 -15.19
C VAL A 250 5.87 21.35 -14.71
N SER A 251 5.79 20.66 -13.56
CA SER A 251 6.90 19.87 -13.01
C SER A 251 6.56 18.38 -13.08
N ALA A 252 7.16 17.66 -14.01
CA ALA A 252 7.03 16.22 -14.21
C ALA A 252 8.19 15.71 -15.09
N ASP A 253 8.23 14.41 -15.38
CA ASP A 253 9.12 13.88 -16.42
C ASP A 253 8.46 14.08 -17.80
N PRO A 254 9.07 14.87 -18.71
CA PRO A 254 8.48 15.17 -20.03
C PRO A 254 8.27 13.91 -20.87
N ARG A 255 9.12 12.88 -20.69
CA ARG A 255 8.99 11.60 -21.41
C ARG A 255 7.73 10.85 -20.96
N HIS A 256 7.43 10.84 -19.67
CA HIS A 256 6.23 10.24 -19.12
C HIS A 256 4.97 10.96 -19.61
N VAL A 257 4.97 12.29 -19.60
CA VAL A 257 3.84 13.08 -20.09
C VAL A 257 3.61 12.86 -21.58
N ARG A 258 4.68 12.84 -22.40
CA ARG A 258 4.61 12.53 -23.83
C ARG A 258 4.00 11.15 -24.08
N GLN A 259 4.43 10.14 -23.33
CA GLN A 259 3.96 8.78 -23.48
C GLN A 259 2.52 8.58 -23.01
N ILE A 260 2.13 9.24 -21.91
CA ILE A 260 0.73 9.26 -21.47
C ILE A 260 -0.15 9.96 -22.52
N THR A 261 0.29 11.09 -23.06
CA THR A 261 -0.42 11.82 -24.13
C THR A 261 -0.64 10.92 -25.34
N HIS A 262 0.43 10.27 -25.83
CA HIS A 262 0.36 9.32 -26.94
C HIS A 262 -0.64 8.18 -26.67
N ALA A 263 -0.59 7.57 -25.47
CA ALA A 263 -1.51 6.49 -25.11
C ALA A 263 -2.98 6.96 -25.07
N LEU A 264 -3.25 8.17 -24.58
CA LEU A 264 -4.59 8.74 -24.53
C LEU A 264 -5.12 9.06 -25.94
N LEU A 265 -4.28 9.60 -26.83
CA LEU A 265 -4.64 9.92 -28.22
C LEU A 265 -4.85 8.64 -29.04
N THR A 266 -3.99 7.65 -28.90
CA THR A 266 -4.16 6.32 -29.52
C THR A 266 -5.47 5.68 -29.09
N ASN A 267 -5.81 5.78 -27.80
CA ASN A 267 -7.07 5.25 -27.30
C ASN A 267 -8.28 6.00 -27.88
N ALA A 268 -8.21 7.33 -28.00
CA ALA A 268 -9.26 8.15 -28.61
C ALA A 268 -9.43 7.84 -30.12
N LEU A 269 -8.33 7.59 -30.83
CA LEU A 269 -8.35 7.25 -32.25
C LEU A 269 -8.91 5.84 -32.48
N LYS A 270 -8.51 4.85 -31.70
CA LYS A 270 -8.95 3.45 -31.87
C LYS A 270 -10.38 3.16 -31.40
N HIS A 271 -10.82 3.79 -30.32
CA HIS A 271 -12.09 3.46 -29.67
C HIS A 271 -13.14 4.57 -29.78
N GLY A 272 -12.77 5.74 -30.28
CA GLY A 272 -13.69 6.83 -30.52
C GLY A 272 -14.32 6.79 -31.93
N SER A 273 -15.49 7.38 -32.05
CA SER A 273 -16.11 7.68 -33.33
C SER A 273 -16.15 9.20 -33.58
N GLY A 274 -16.04 9.62 -34.85
CA GLY A 274 -16.08 11.01 -35.23
C GLY A 274 -14.91 11.85 -34.73
N ASP A 275 -15.12 13.14 -34.65
CA ASP A 275 -14.10 14.12 -34.29
C ASP A 275 -13.66 14.04 -32.85
N PHE A 276 -12.41 14.40 -32.54
CA PHE A 276 -11.90 14.47 -31.21
C PHE A 276 -11.18 15.78 -30.89
N THR A 277 -11.24 16.14 -29.62
CA THR A 277 -10.70 17.43 -29.16
C THR A 277 -9.68 17.20 -28.06
N VAL A 278 -8.53 17.87 -28.19
CA VAL A 278 -7.50 17.98 -27.16
C VAL A 278 -7.46 19.40 -26.65
N ARG A 279 -7.47 19.54 -25.33
CA ARG A 279 -7.41 20.86 -24.66
C ARG A 279 -6.34 20.84 -23.59
N VAL A 280 -5.48 21.86 -23.59
CA VAL A 280 -4.58 22.16 -22.48
C VAL A 280 -5.04 23.44 -21.81
N ARG A 281 -5.26 23.40 -20.49
CA ARG A 281 -5.73 24.56 -19.73
C ARG A 281 -5.20 24.54 -18.30
N ARG A 282 -5.09 25.71 -17.69
CA ARG A 282 -4.82 25.85 -16.25
C ARG A 282 -6.08 25.50 -15.44
N CYS A 283 -5.91 24.82 -14.30
CA CYS A 283 -6.99 24.40 -13.43
C CYS A 283 -6.54 24.40 -11.96
N GLY A 284 -6.60 25.57 -11.30
CA GLY A 284 -6.05 25.75 -9.96
C GLY A 284 -4.54 25.50 -9.95
N GLU A 285 -4.07 24.66 -9.06
CA GLU A 285 -2.66 24.27 -8.91
C GLU A 285 -2.18 23.26 -9.97
N PHE A 286 -3.01 22.90 -10.96
CA PHE A 286 -2.70 21.94 -12.00
C PHE A 286 -2.87 22.51 -13.39
N ALA A 287 -2.07 22.03 -14.32
CA ALA A 287 -2.38 22.06 -15.75
C ALA A 287 -3.16 20.79 -16.11
N ALA A 288 -4.22 20.94 -16.88
CA ALA A 288 -5.07 19.84 -17.31
C ALA A 288 -4.94 19.61 -18.82
N LEU A 289 -4.45 18.43 -19.22
CA LEU A 289 -4.61 17.89 -20.56
C LEU A 289 -5.93 17.12 -20.62
N VAL A 290 -6.84 17.52 -21.49
CA VAL A 290 -8.15 16.91 -21.67
C VAL A 290 -8.26 16.37 -23.10
N VAL A 291 -8.44 15.07 -23.22
CA VAL A 291 -8.73 14.38 -24.48
C VAL A 291 -10.19 13.94 -24.45
N SER A 292 -10.98 14.37 -25.42
CA SER A 292 -12.39 14.01 -25.54
C SER A 292 -12.74 13.54 -26.95
N ASN A 293 -13.44 12.40 -27.03
CA ASN A 293 -13.92 11.82 -28.27
C ASN A 293 -15.36 11.32 -28.10
N ARG A 294 -16.08 11.19 -29.21
CA ARG A 294 -17.42 10.58 -29.22
C ARG A 294 -17.31 9.09 -28.95
N ALA A 295 -18.17 8.54 -28.10
CA ALA A 295 -18.23 7.11 -27.84
C ALA A 295 -18.75 6.38 -29.11
N SER A 296 -18.07 5.32 -29.53
CA SER A 296 -18.59 4.41 -30.53
C SER A 296 -19.78 3.65 -29.97
N GLY A 297 -20.90 3.57 -30.68
CA GLY A 297 -22.14 2.91 -30.22
C GLY A 297 -22.03 1.41 -29.93
N ASN A 298 -20.89 0.81 -30.22
CA ASN A 298 -20.56 -0.61 -30.01
C ASN A 298 -19.62 -0.85 -28.82
N SER A 299 -19.61 0.01 -27.79
CA SER A 299 -18.87 -0.31 -26.57
C SER A 299 -19.52 -1.52 -25.89
N PRO A 300 -18.79 -2.64 -25.66
CA PRO A 300 -19.33 -3.76 -24.91
C PRO A 300 -19.74 -3.30 -23.52
N SER A 301 -21.01 -3.59 -23.18
CA SER A 301 -21.60 -3.45 -21.87
C SER A 301 -20.70 -4.07 -20.80
N ALA A 302 -20.41 -3.31 -19.74
CA ALA A 302 -20.25 -3.70 -18.32
C ALA A 302 -19.57 -5.04 -17.94
N ALA A 303 -18.80 -5.70 -18.80
CA ALA A 303 -17.76 -6.62 -18.35
C ALA A 303 -16.54 -5.79 -17.93
N GLU A 304 -15.89 -6.12 -16.81
CA GLU A 304 -14.71 -5.43 -16.29
C GLU A 304 -13.80 -5.01 -17.43
N PRO A 305 -13.47 -3.71 -17.59
CA PRO A 305 -12.62 -3.28 -18.68
C PRO A 305 -11.23 -3.85 -18.38
N THR A 306 -10.87 -4.94 -19.05
CA THR A 306 -9.46 -5.34 -19.14
C THR A 306 -8.74 -4.14 -19.71
N LEU A 307 -7.99 -3.43 -18.85
CA LEU A 307 -7.22 -2.25 -19.28
C LEU A 307 -6.35 -2.69 -20.46
N GLY A 308 -6.61 -2.15 -21.65
CA GLY A 308 -5.74 -2.36 -22.80
C GLY A 308 -4.31 -1.93 -22.48
N LEU A 309 -3.32 -2.45 -23.16
CA LEU A 309 -1.90 -2.25 -22.89
C LEU A 309 -1.54 -0.76 -22.69
N GLY A 310 -2.10 0.14 -23.50
CA GLY A 310 -1.88 1.58 -23.39
C GLY A 310 -2.32 2.18 -22.03
N LEU A 311 -3.47 1.76 -21.51
CA LEU A 311 -3.94 2.23 -20.20
C LEU A 311 -3.17 1.61 -19.04
N ARG A 312 -2.61 0.41 -19.21
CA ARG A 312 -1.68 -0.17 -18.23
C ARG A 312 -0.38 0.62 -18.18
N VAL A 313 0.16 1.05 -19.32
CA VAL A 313 1.31 1.97 -19.38
C VAL A 313 1.01 3.26 -18.64
N VAL A 314 -0.14 3.88 -18.89
CA VAL A 314 -0.54 5.11 -18.18
C VAL A 314 -0.61 4.89 -16.67
N ALA A 315 -1.23 3.79 -16.22
CA ALA A 315 -1.30 3.46 -14.79
C ALA A 315 0.08 3.23 -14.18
N ALA A 316 0.99 2.60 -14.89
CA ALA A 316 2.36 2.35 -14.47
C ALA A 316 3.15 3.68 -14.33
N LEU A 317 3.06 4.57 -15.31
CA LEU A 317 3.72 5.88 -15.28
C LEU A 317 3.17 6.80 -14.20
N LEU A 318 1.86 6.77 -13.93
CA LEU A 318 1.25 7.55 -12.84
C LEU A 318 1.70 7.10 -11.44
N ARG A 319 2.11 5.85 -11.26
CA ARG A 319 2.71 5.40 -9.99
C ARG A 319 4.08 6.04 -9.74
N LEU A 320 4.83 6.37 -10.81
CA LEU A 320 6.12 7.05 -10.73
C LEU A 320 5.98 8.56 -10.52
N GLU A 321 4.79 9.10 -10.82
CA GLU A 321 4.46 10.51 -10.72
C GLU A 321 3.24 10.71 -9.78
N PRO A 322 3.40 10.55 -8.45
CA PRO A 322 2.28 10.51 -7.51
C PRO A 322 1.49 11.81 -7.42
N GLU A 323 2.08 12.92 -7.88
CA GLU A 323 1.41 14.22 -7.95
C GLU A 323 0.52 14.36 -9.19
N MET A 324 0.74 13.55 -10.23
CA MET A 324 -0.11 13.52 -11.41
C MET A 324 -1.35 12.69 -11.17
N ARG A 325 -2.47 13.06 -11.78
CA ARG A 325 -3.75 12.35 -11.63
C ARG A 325 -4.45 12.20 -12.98
N LEU A 326 -4.95 11.01 -13.25
CA LEU A 326 -5.81 10.76 -14.40
C LEU A 326 -7.25 10.57 -13.93
N GLN A 327 -8.15 11.36 -14.52
CA GLN A 327 -9.59 11.22 -14.35
C GLN A 327 -10.20 10.82 -15.68
N ARG A 328 -11.04 9.78 -15.67
CA ARG A 328 -11.78 9.33 -16.86
C ARG A 328 -13.26 9.40 -16.57
N ARG A 329 -14.03 9.92 -17.52
CA ARG A 329 -15.48 10.01 -17.46
C ARG A 329 -16.07 9.57 -18.77
N GLN A 330 -17.11 8.74 -18.69
CA GLN A 330 -17.93 8.38 -19.81
C GLN A 330 -19.36 8.84 -19.52
N GLY A 331 -19.97 9.57 -20.44
CA GLY A 331 -21.33 10.08 -20.28
C GLY A 331 -21.73 11.00 -21.42
N GLY A 332 -23.04 11.11 -21.70
CA GLY A 332 -23.55 11.97 -22.77
C GLY A 332 -23.05 11.62 -24.17
N GLY A 333 -22.68 10.37 -24.42
CA GLY A 333 -22.13 9.94 -25.73
C GLY A 333 -20.66 10.33 -25.94
N TYR A 334 -19.92 10.75 -24.89
CA TYR A 334 -18.52 11.13 -24.97
C TYR A 334 -17.68 10.34 -23.96
N HIS A 335 -16.44 10.03 -24.37
CA HIS A 335 -15.34 9.65 -23.49
C HIS A 335 -14.46 10.84 -23.26
N VAL A 336 -14.14 11.12 -21.98
CA VAL A 336 -13.27 12.22 -21.58
C VAL A 336 -12.18 11.67 -20.66
N ALA A 337 -10.93 11.83 -21.08
CA ALA A 337 -9.75 11.59 -20.24
C ALA A 337 -9.09 12.90 -19.87
N ARG A 338 -8.84 13.12 -18.60
CA ARG A 338 -8.23 14.35 -18.06
C ARG A 338 -7.01 14.00 -17.24
N LEU A 339 -5.84 14.34 -17.74
CA LEU A 339 -4.57 14.27 -17.02
C LEU A 339 -4.32 15.59 -16.32
N LEU A 340 -4.09 15.56 -15.02
CA LEU A 340 -3.72 16.70 -14.18
C LEU A 340 -2.23 16.59 -13.86
N VAL A 341 -1.47 17.63 -14.18
CA VAL A 341 -0.02 17.74 -13.94
C VAL A 341 0.22 18.97 -13.06
N PRO A 342 1.06 18.89 -12.00
CA PRO A 342 1.33 20.02 -11.11
C PRO A 342 1.82 21.25 -11.89
N LEU A 343 1.19 22.41 -11.66
CA LEU A 343 1.53 23.67 -12.31
C LEU A 343 2.68 24.35 -11.56
N VAL A 344 3.57 24.98 -12.29
CA VAL A 344 4.64 25.82 -11.74
C VAL A 344 4.37 27.26 -12.16
N GLU A 345 4.40 28.20 -11.21
CA GLU A 345 4.01 29.60 -11.47
C GLU A 345 5.04 30.39 -12.29
N GLN A 346 6.31 29.96 -12.28
CA GLN A 346 7.37 30.67 -13.03
C GLN A 346 8.10 29.73 -13.99
N PRO A 347 8.38 30.18 -15.23
CA PRO A 347 9.29 29.48 -16.12
C PRO A 347 10.69 29.41 -15.48
N PRO A 348 11.48 28.35 -15.77
CA PRO A 348 12.86 28.31 -15.32
C PRO A 348 13.62 29.52 -15.85
N ILE A 349 14.26 30.29 -14.95
CA ILE A 349 15.17 31.34 -15.34
C ILE A 349 16.39 30.64 -15.93
N PHE A 350 16.47 30.59 -17.26
CA PHE A 350 17.71 30.19 -17.93
C PHE A 350 18.67 31.37 -17.77
N ASN A 351 19.58 31.29 -16.79
CA ASN A 351 20.79 32.11 -16.82
C ASN A 351 21.61 31.66 -18.02
N ILE A 352 21.62 32.48 -19.07
CA ILE A 352 22.48 32.35 -20.26
C ILE A 352 23.92 32.64 -19.86
#